data_d3227f351255446d7ce0e78b2518f3ea
#
_entry.id   d3227f351255446d7ce0e78b2518f3ea
#
_cell.length_a   1.000
_cell.length_b   1.000
_cell.length_c   1.000
_cell.angle_alpha   90.00
_cell.angle_beta   90.00
_cell.angle_gamma   90.00
#
_symmetry.space_group_name_H-M   'P 1'
#
loop_
_entity.id
_entity.type
_entity.pdbx_description
1 polymer ?
#
loop_
_entity_poly.entity_id
_entity_poly.type
_entity_poly.pdbx_seq_one_letter_code
_entity_poly.pdbx_strand_id
1 'polypeptide(L)'
;MKETLIIAGFGGQGVLSMGKILAYSGVMQDFEVTWMPSYGPEMRGGTANVTVILSDRKISSPIAHEFDTAIILNQQSMEKFEPMVKPGGVLIYDTNGITRHPVRTDIEVYSIDATAECAKMGQAKLFNTMILGGYLKVRPVVEMENVMVGLKKSRSEERRVGKECRSRWSPYH
;
A
#
# COMPACT_ATOMS: atom_id res chain seq x y z
N MET A 1 5.24 19.80 2.91
CA MET A 1 4.68 18.54 3.43
C MET A 1 5.50 17.39 2.87
N LYS A 2 5.79 16.39 3.67
CA LYS A 2 6.43 15.14 3.23
C LYS A 2 5.79 13.98 3.98
N GLU A 3 5.30 13.00 3.27
CA GLU A 3 4.77 11.75 3.82
C GLU A 3 5.60 10.58 3.32
N THR A 4 6.15 9.82 4.23
CA THR A 4 6.90 8.59 3.94
C THR A 4 6.10 7.40 4.45
N LEU A 5 5.66 6.55 3.54
CA LEU A 5 4.72 5.47 3.79
C LEU A 5 5.33 4.13 3.41
N ILE A 6 5.18 3.13 4.27
CA ILE A 6 5.43 1.72 3.96
C ILE A 6 4.12 0.95 3.90
N ILE A 7 3.93 0.15 2.86
CA ILE A 7 2.85 -0.82 2.75
C ILE A 7 3.50 -2.19 2.68
N ALA A 8 3.13 -3.09 3.56
CA ALA A 8 3.77 -4.39 3.68
C ALA A 8 2.76 -5.51 3.96
N GLY A 9 2.95 -6.65 3.31
CA GLY A 9 2.08 -7.81 3.43
C GLY A 9 2.59 -8.99 2.64
N PHE A 10 1.72 -9.95 2.35
CA PHE A 10 2.04 -11.06 1.45
C PHE A 10 1.86 -10.67 -0.02
N GLY A 11 2.59 -11.35 -0.89
CA GLY A 11 2.32 -11.30 -2.32
C GLY A 11 0.87 -11.71 -2.62
N GLY A 12 0.19 -10.95 -3.47
CA GLY A 12 -1.22 -11.17 -3.80
C GLY A 12 -2.24 -10.37 -2.98
N GLN A 13 -1.82 -9.69 -1.90
CA GLN A 13 -2.70 -8.79 -1.12
C GLN A 13 -2.86 -7.39 -1.74
N GLY A 14 -2.29 -7.16 -2.90
CA GLY A 14 -2.39 -5.87 -3.60
C GLY A 14 -1.51 -4.76 -2.99
N VAL A 15 -0.46 -5.12 -2.27
CA VAL A 15 0.50 -4.20 -1.64
C VAL A 15 1.07 -3.22 -2.66
N LEU A 16 1.56 -3.74 -3.78
CA LEU A 16 2.17 -2.92 -4.83
C LEU A 16 1.15 -2.05 -5.56
N SER A 17 -0.05 -2.58 -5.78
CA SER A 17 -1.15 -1.83 -6.40
C SER A 17 -1.59 -0.65 -5.55
N MET A 18 -1.68 -0.80 -4.23
CA MET A 18 -1.96 0.31 -3.32
C MET A 18 -0.90 1.40 -3.41
N GLY A 19 0.36 1.03 -3.40
CA GLY A 19 1.47 1.97 -3.56
C GLY A 19 1.43 2.71 -4.89
N LYS A 20 1.11 2.01 -5.98
CA LYS A 20 0.92 2.61 -7.31
C LYS A 20 -0.22 3.63 -7.36
N ILE A 21 -1.36 3.28 -6.79
CA ILE A 21 -2.52 4.18 -6.73
C ILE A 21 -2.14 5.48 -6.02
N LEU A 22 -1.48 5.38 -4.87
CA LEU A 22 -1.00 6.55 -4.13
C LEU A 22 0.04 7.36 -4.91
N ALA A 23 0.98 6.70 -5.58
CA ALA A 23 1.98 7.35 -6.39
C ALA A 23 1.35 8.15 -7.54
N TYR A 24 0.42 7.56 -8.29
CA TYR A 24 -0.31 8.28 -9.33
C TYR A 24 -1.15 9.42 -8.78
N SER A 25 -1.81 9.22 -7.65
CA SER A 25 -2.60 10.27 -6.99
C SER A 25 -1.74 11.45 -6.58
N GLY A 26 -0.54 11.19 -6.06
CA GLY A 26 0.42 12.23 -5.72
C GLY A 26 0.92 13.01 -6.93
N VAL A 27 1.24 12.32 -8.02
CA VAL A 27 1.64 12.97 -9.28
C VAL A 27 0.52 13.87 -9.82
N MET A 28 -0.73 13.41 -9.76
CA MET A 28 -1.89 14.20 -10.19
C MET A 28 -2.12 15.44 -9.31
N GLN A 29 -1.54 15.47 -8.12
CA GLN A 29 -1.60 16.61 -7.18
C GLN A 29 -0.32 17.45 -7.20
N ASP A 30 0.50 17.29 -8.24
CA ASP A 30 1.78 18.01 -8.44
C ASP A 30 2.82 17.75 -7.32
N PHE A 31 2.75 16.60 -6.66
CA PHE A 31 3.77 16.18 -5.71
C PHE A 31 4.96 15.51 -6.40
N GLU A 32 6.13 15.68 -5.81
CA GLU A 32 7.27 14.80 -6.05
C GLU A 32 6.96 13.43 -5.40
N VAL A 33 7.11 12.37 -6.16
CA VAL A 33 6.72 11.01 -5.73
C VAL A 33 7.84 10.03 -6.00
N THR A 34 8.11 9.17 -5.01
CA THR A 34 8.89 7.95 -5.23
C THR A 34 8.04 6.73 -4.90
N TRP A 35 8.18 5.71 -5.71
CA TRP A 35 7.55 4.41 -5.53
C TRP A 35 8.61 3.33 -5.65
N MET A 36 8.92 2.66 -4.55
CA MET A 36 10.02 1.71 -4.47
C MET A 36 9.52 0.37 -3.92
N PRO A 37 9.22 -0.59 -4.80
CA PRO A 37 8.81 -1.92 -4.40
C PRO A 37 10.03 -2.75 -3.96
N SER A 38 9.81 -3.62 -2.97
CA SER A 38 10.77 -4.64 -2.55
C SER A 38 10.08 -5.98 -2.48
N TYR A 39 10.67 -6.96 -3.15
CA TYR A 39 10.19 -8.34 -3.17
C TYR A 39 11.16 -9.23 -2.40
N GLY A 40 10.63 -10.15 -1.61
CA GLY A 40 11.42 -11.27 -1.12
C GLY A 40 11.74 -12.27 -2.26
N PRO A 41 12.72 -13.17 -2.08
CA PRO A 41 13.09 -14.16 -3.08
C PRO A 41 11.95 -15.14 -3.44
N GLU A 42 10.91 -15.22 -2.60
CA GLU A 42 9.73 -16.05 -2.81
C GLU A 42 8.52 -15.17 -3.14
N MET A 43 8.16 -15.07 -4.42
CA MET A 43 7.05 -14.23 -4.87
C MET A 43 5.67 -14.78 -4.50
N ARG A 44 5.52 -16.08 -4.23
CA ARG A 44 4.28 -16.70 -3.78
C ARG A 44 4.41 -17.13 -2.32
N GLY A 45 3.65 -16.47 -1.44
CA GLY A 45 3.72 -16.67 0.01
C GLY A 45 4.86 -15.92 0.70
N GLY A 46 5.73 -15.22 -0.04
CA GLY A 46 6.77 -14.36 0.50
C GLY A 46 6.24 -12.96 0.85
N THR A 47 6.99 -12.24 1.67
CA THR A 47 6.68 -10.86 2.04
C THR A 47 6.96 -9.91 0.89
N ALA A 48 6.00 -9.04 0.59
CA ALA A 48 6.16 -7.94 -0.33
C ALA A 48 5.97 -6.62 0.42
N ASN A 49 6.73 -5.62 0.05
CA ASN A 49 6.54 -4.28 0.59
C ASN A 49 6.82 -3.21 -0.47
N VAL A 50 6.26 -2.04 -0.27
CA VAL A 50 6.51 -0.88 -1.11
C VAL A 50 6.65 0.36 -0.25
N THR A 51 7.69 1.13 -0.50
CA THR A 51 7.89 2.45 0.08
C THR A 51 7.37 3.50 -0.90
N VAL A 52 6.50 4.37 -0.42
CA VAL A 52 5.99 5.52 -1.18
C VAL A 52 6.35 6.80 -0.42
N ILE A 53 6.95 7.75 -1.11
CA ILE A 53 7.21 9.09 -0.57
C ILE A 53 6.43 10.09 -1.42
N LEU A 54 5.64 10.92 -0.75
CA LEU A 54 4.89 12.03 -1.33
C LEU A 54 5.42 13.32 -0.73
N SER A 55 5.81 14.29 -1.55
CA SER A 55 6.39 15.55 -1.05
C SER A 55 6.02 16.72 -1.96
N ASP A 56 5.79 17.87 -1.35
CA ASP A 56 5.67 19.15 -2.06
C ASP A 56 7.03 19.75 -2.45
N ARG A 57 8.12 19.08 -2.06
CA ARG A 57 9.51 19.49 -2.34
C ARG A 57 10.29 18.33 -2.94
N LYS A 58 11.39 18.68 -3.60
CA LYS A 58 12.26 17.68 -4.23
C LYS A 58 12.73 16.62 -3.21
N ILE A 59 12.59 15.35 -3.61
CA ILE A 59 13.00 14.20 -2.81
C ILE A 59 14.47 13.91 -3.08
N SER A 60 15.31 14.06 -2.05
CA SER A 60 16.77 13.87 -2.17
C SER A 60 17.17 12.40 -2.25
N SER A 61 16.40 11.51 -1.61
CA SER A 61 16.65 10.07 -1.60
C SER A 61 15.34 9.31 -1.53
N PRO A 62 15.18 8.24 -2.34
CA PRO A 62 14.03 7.34 -2.27
C PRO A 62 14.15 6.34 -1.11
N ILE A 63 15.31 6.24 -0.47
CA ILE A 63 15.55 5.31 0.64
C ILE A 63 15.02 5.93 1.93
N ALA A 64 14.17 5.18 2.63
CA ALA A 64 13.64 5.56 3.93
C ALA A 64 13.94 4.48 4.96
N HIS A 65 14.34 4.89 6.14
CA HIS A 65 14.60 4.01 7.29
C HIS A 65 13.55 4.17 8.38
N GLU A 66 12.79 5.25 8.33
CA GLU A 66 11.69 5.56 9.23
C GLU A 66 10.48 6.03 8.42
N PHE A 67 9.29 5.69 8.91
CA PHE A 67 8.04 5.95 8.20
C PHE A 67 7.09 6.81 9.02
N ASP A 68 6.45 7.76 8.36
CA ASP A 68 5.35 8.55 8.96
C ASP A 68 4.10 7.68 9.11
N THR A 69 3.88 6.76 8.16
CA THR A 69 2.77 5.83 8.18
C THR A 69 3.21 4.43 7.76
N ALA A 70 2.70 3.42 8.44
CA ALA A 70 2.84 2.01 8.06
C ALA A 70 1.48 1.36 7.86
N ILE A 71 1.28 0.72 6.71
CA ILE A 71 0.11 -0.13 6.44
C ILE A 71 0.58 -1.57 6.44
N ILE A 72 0.12 -2.36 7.39
CA ILE A 72 0.60 -3.70 7.69
C ILE A 72 -0.51 -4.73 7.48
N LEU A 73 -0.27 -5.72 6.65
CA LEU A 73 -1.26 -6.71 6.25
C LEU A 73 -0.92 -8.13 6.72
N ASN A 74 0.22 -8.35 7.36
CA ASN A 74 0.58 -9.63 7.96
C ASN A 74 1.46 -9.47 9.20
N GLN A 75 1.58 -10.53 10.00
CA GLN A 75 2.33 -10.51 11.25
C GLN A 75 3.83 -10.30 11.05
N GLN A 76 4.44 -10.92 10.06
CA GLN A 76 5.87 -10.77 9.77
C GLN A 76 6.24 -9.33 9.46
N SER A 77 5.38 -8.65 8.70
CA SER A 77 5.55 -7.23 8.39
C SER A 77 5.33 -6.34 9.61
N MET A 78 4.42 -6.74 10.51
CA MET A 78 4.23 -6.04 11.79
C MET A 78 5.51 -6.03 12.61
N GLU A 79 6.11 -7.18 12.80
CA GLU A 79 7.34 -7.33 13.57
C GLU A 79 8.52 -6.56 12.98
N LYS A 80 8.57 -6.49 11.66
CA LYS A 80 9.64 -5.79 10.94
C LYS A 80 9.47 -4.26 10.94
N PHE A 81 8.28 -3.76 10.67
CA PHE A 81 8.05 -2.35 10.36
C PHE A 81 7.45 -1.51 11.49
N GLU A 82 6.82 -2.13 12.50
CA GLU A 82 6.35 -1.39 13.66
C GLU A 82 7.47 -0.58 14.34
N PRO A 83 8.69 -1.14 14.57
CA PRO A 83 9.79 -0.36 15.15
C PRO A 83 10.28 0.80 14.28
N MET A 84 9.99 0.77 12.98
CA MET A 84 10.43 1.77 12.01
C MET A 84 9.44 2.92 11.82
N VAL A 85 8.29 2.89 12.50
CA VAL A 85 7.35 4.01 12.50
C VAL A 85 7.90 5.11 13.41
N LYS A 86 7.94 6.34 12.91
CA LYS A 86 8.38 7.49 13.69
C LYS A 86 7.50 7.70 14.92
N PRO A 87 8.04 8.20 16.05
CA PRO A 87 7.22 8.66 17.16
C PRO A 87 6.16 9.67 16.69
N GLY A 88 4.91 9.47 17.11
CA GLY A 88 3.78 10.27 16.63
C GLY A 88 3.28 9.89 15.23
N GLY A 89 3.86 8.86 14.61
CA GLY A 89 3.41 8.32 13.33
C GLY A 89 2.15 7.47 13.45
N VAL A 90 1.70 6.92 12.33
CA VAL A 90 0.47 6.14 12.23
C VAL A 90 0.77 4.72 11.78
N LEU A 91 0.11 3.75 12.40
CA LEU A 91 0.13 2.34 11.99
C LEU A 91 -1.30 1.88 11.74
N ILE A 92 -1.54 1.39 10.52
CA ILE A 92 -2.83 0.84 10.09
C ILE A 92 -2.63 -0.63 9.76
N TYR A 93 -3.49 -1.51 10.26
CA TYR A 93 -3.40 -2.93 9.96
C TYR A 93 -4.77 -3.57 9.72
N ASP A 94 -4.77 -4.64 8.94
CA ASP A 94 -5.95 -5.51 8.77
C ASP A 94 -5.96 -6.56 9.89
N THR A 95 -7.08 -6.68 10.59
CA THR A 95 -7.21 -7.59 11.74
C THR A 95 -7.03 -9.07 11.40
N ASN A 96 -7.33 -9.46 10.16
CA ASN A 96 -7.25 -10.86 9.70
C ASN A 96 -5.81 -11.29 9.49
N GLY A 97 -4.84 -10.76 9.55
CA GLY A 97 -3.47 -11.27 9.31
C GLY A 97 -2.55 -11.03 10.49
N ILE A 98 -3.08 -10.47 11.55
CA ILE A 98 -2.31 -10.02 12.70
C ILE A 98 -2.68 -10.87 13.91
N THR A 99 -1.70 -11.61 14.43
CA THR A 99 -1.84 -12.47 15.62
C THR A 99 -1.42 -11.75 16.89
N ARG A 100 -0.53 -10.77 16.78
CA ARG A 100 -0.04 -9.96 17.90
C ARG A 100 -0.32 -8.49 17.61
N HIS A 101 -1.08 -7.86 18.49
CA HIS A 101 -1.35 -6.42 18.39
C HIS A 101 -0.08 -5.59 18.55
N PRO A 102 -0.01 -4.40 17.94
CA PRO A 102 1.08 -3.45 18.15
C PRO A 102 1.30 -3.17 19.63
N VAL A 103 2.55 -3.07 20.04
CA VAL A 103 2.92 -2.85 21.44
C VAL A 103 3.35 -1.41 21.73
N ARG A 104 3.60 -0.63 20.70
CA ARG A 104 4.04 0.76 20.84
C ARG A 104 2.88 1.66 21.28
N THR A 105 3.18 2.58 22.22
CA THR A 105 2.23 3.57 22.77
C THR A 105 2.50 4.98 22.28
N ASP A 106 3.61 5.20 21.58
CA ASP A 106 4.04 6.51 21.06
C ASP A 106 3.59 6.78 19.62
N ILE A 107 2.80 5.87 19.04
CA ILE A 107 2.22 5.98 17.69
C ILE A 107 0.70 5.84 17.75
N GLU A 108 0.03 6.38 16.73
CA GLU A 108 -1.41 6.14 16.55
C GLU A 108 -1.64 4.82 15.83
N VAL A 109 -2.49 3.97 16.38
CA VAL A 109 -2.78 2.63 15.85
C VAL A 109 -4.25 2.53 15.45
N TYR A 110 -4.50 2.11 14.21
CA TYR A 110 -5.84 1.89 13.67
C TYR A 110 -5.94 0.48 13.10
N SER A 111 -7.01 -0.22 13.43
CA SER A 111 -7.35 -1.52 12.87
C SER A 111 -8.51 -1.40 11.89
N ILE A 112 -8.45 -2.14 10.80
CA ILE A 112 -9.50 -2.21 9.79
C ILE A 112 -9.86 -3.68 9.57
N ASP A 113 -11.14 -4.02 9.63
CA ASP A 113 -11.64 -5.37 9.34
C ASP A 113 -11.89 -5.55 7.83
N ALA A 114 -10.92 -5.16 7.00
CA ALA A 114 -11.11 -5.12 5.55
C ALA A 114 -11.41 -6.51 4.96
N THR A 115 -10.73 -7.54 5.42
CA THR A 115 -10.99 -8.92 4.96
C THR A 115 -12.40 -9.37 5.29
N ALA A 116 -12.85 -9.14 6.52
CA ALA A 116 -14.19 -9.52 6.95
C ALA A 116 -15.29 -8.74 6.21
N GLU A 117 -15.11 -7.43 6.04
CA GLU A 117 -16.08 -6.58 5.33
C GLU A 117 -16.15 -6.92 3.85
N CYS A 118 -15.03 -7.19 3.19
CA CYS A 118 -15.01 -7.66 1.80
C CYS A 118 -15.67 -9.02 1.63
N ALA A 119 -15.51 -9.92 2.59
CA ALA A 119 -16.20 -11.22 2.60
C ALA A 119 -17.72 -11.07 2.72
N LYS A 120 -18.20 -10.20 3.61
CA LYS A 120 -19.64 -9.89 3.73
C LYS A 120 -20.23 -9.32 2.44
N MET A 121 -19.48 -8.50 1.73
CA MET A 121 -19.89 -7.92 0.46
C MET A 121 -19.74 -8.87 -0.73
N GLY A 122 -19.12 -10.03 -0.56
CA GLY A 122 -18.78 -10.96 -1.64
C GLY A 122 -17.79 -10.40 -2.66
N GLN A 123 -16.99 -9.41 -2.28
CA GLN A 123 -16.13 -8.61 -3.16
C GLN A 123 -14.69 -8.56 -2.65
N ALA A 124 -14.00 -9.70 -2.65
CA ALA A 124 -12.59 -9.77 -2.18
C ALA A 124 -11.64 -8.81 -2.92
N LYS A 125 -11.98 -8.40 -4.14
CA LYS A 125 -11.19 -7.47 -4.96
C LYS A 125 -11.20 -6.02 -4.42
N LEU A 126 -12.07 -5.70 -3.49
CA LEU A 126 -12.15 -4.38 -2.88
C LEU A 126 -11.24 -4.20 -1.66
N PHE A 127 -10.53 -5.24 -1.26
CA PHE A 127 -9.67 -5.24 -0.07
C PHE A 127 -8.68 -4.07 -0.06
N ASN A 128 -7.87 -3.92 -1.09
CA ASN A 128 -6.91 -2.82 -1.20
C ASN A 128 -7.58 -1.44 -1.25
N THR A 129 -8.71 -1.32 -1.90
CA THR A 129 -9.47 -0.06 -1.95
C THR A 129 -9.99 0.32 -0.57
N MET A 130 -10.44 -0.66 0.22
CA MET A 130 -10.93 -0.44 1.58
C MET A 130 -9.82 -0.01 2.53
N ILE A 131 -8.67 -0.69 2.50
CA ILE A 131 -7.48 -0.32 3.28
C ILE A 131 -7.00 1.08 2.91
N LEU A 132 -6.92 1.37 1.62
CA LEU A 132 -6.51 2.69 1.12
C LEU A 132 -7.48 3.80 1.56
N GLY A 133 -8.79 3.53 1.53
CA GLY A 133 -9.81 4.45 2.02
C GLY A 133 -9.66 4.72 3.52
N GLY A 134 -9.36 3.70 4.31
CA GLY A 134 -9.06 3.84 5.74
C GLY A 134 -7.83 4.72 5.99
N TYR A 135 -6.77 4.51 5.23
CA TYR A 135 -5.57 5.36 5.29
C TYR A 135 -5.89 6.83 4.98
N LEU A 136 -6.60 7.09 3.91
CA LEU A 136 -6.93 8.46 3.50
C LEU A 136 -7.86 9.18 4.46
N LYS A 137 -8.68 8.44 5.20
CA LYS A 137 -9.50 9.01 6.28
C LYS A 137 -8.64 9.49 7.45
N VAL A 138 -7.61 8.74 7.80
CA VAL A 138 -6.70 9.08 8.91
C VAL A 138 -5.64 10.10 8.47
N ARG A 139 -5.13 9.94 7.28
CA ARG A 139 -4.07 10.78 6.68
C ARG A 139 -4.51 11.32 5.31
N PRO A 140 -5.26 12.41 5.26
CA PRO A 140 -5.77 12.97 3.99
C PRO A 140 -4.67 13.71 3.22
N VAL A 141 -3.62 12.98 2.81
CA VAL A 141 -2.45 13.53 2.11
C VAL A 141 -2.75 13.85 0.66
N VAL A 142 -3.62 13.06 0.02
CA VAL A 142 -4.07 13.24 -1.35
C VAL A 142 -5.57 13.39 -1.40
N GLU A 143 -6.05 14.23 -2.33
CA GLU A 143 -7.47 14.46 -2.53
C GLU A 143 -8.15 13.25 -3.16
N MET A 144 -9.38 12.98 -2.75
CA MET A 144 -10.16 11.83 -3.23
C MET A 144 -10.34 11.80 -4.75
N GLU A 145 -10.49 12.96 -5.38
CA GLU A 145 -10.59 13.06 -6.85
C GLU A 145 -9.34 12.51 -7.53
N ASN A 146 -8.16 12.84 -7.03
CA ASN A 146 -6.89 12.36 -7.54
C ASN A 146 -6.70 10.87 -7.27
N VAL A 147 -7.20 10.37 -6.15
CA VAL A 147 -7.21 8.93 -5.84
C VAL A 147 -8.07 8.15 -6.82
N MET A 148 -9.22 8.67 -7.19
CA MET A 148 -10.10 8.05 -8.19
C MET A 148 -9.44 7.98 -9.57
N VAL A 149 -8.70 9.00 -9.97
CA VAL A 149 -7.91 9.00 -11.21
C VAL A 149 -6.78 7.97 -11.13
N GLY A 150 -6.02 7.95 -10.03
CA GLY A 150 -4.96 6.98 -9.79
C GLY A 150 -5.46 5.53 -9.80
N LEU A 151 -6.61 5.28 -9.22
CA LEU A 151 -7.26 3.98 -9.21
C LEU A 151 -7.64 3.50 -10.63
N LYS A 152 -8.23 4.38 -11.43
CA LYS A 152 -8.59 4.08 -12.83
C LYS A 152 -7.35 3.77 -13.66
N LYS A 153 -6.29 4.56 -13.49
CA LYS A 153 -5.02 4.40 -14.22
C LYS A 153 -4.33 3.08 -13.85
N SER A 154 -4.21 2.78 -12.58
CA SER A 154 -3.63 1.52 -12.10
C SER A 154 -4.37 0.30 -12.64
N ARG A 155 -5.69 0.29 -12.60
CA ARG A 155 -6.52 -0.81 -13.13
C ARG A 155 -6.42 -0.97 -14.65
N SER A 156 -6.28 0.13 -15.38
CA SER A 156 -6.12 0.06 -16.85
C SER A 156 -4.78 -0.54 -17.25
N GLU A 157 -3.71 -0.24 -16.51
CA GLU A 157 -2.40 -0.85 -16.71
C GLU A 157 -2.38 -2.35 -16.40
N GLU A 158 -2.99 -2.76 -15.30
CA GLU A 158 -3.12 -4.19 -14.94
C GLU A 158 -3.87 -4.98 -16.03
N ARG A 159 -4.92 -4.42 -16.61
CA ARG A 159 -5.65 -5.03 -17.72
C ARG A 159 -4.79 -5.13 -18.99
N ARG A 160 -3.99 -4.12 -19.28
CA ARG A 160 -3.10 -4.10 -20.43
C ARG A 160 -2.04 -5.18 -20.33
N VAL A 161 -1.34 -5.24 -19.19
CA VAL A 161 -0.33 -6.27 -18.91
C VAL A 161 -0.95 -7.68 -18.98
N GLY A 162 -2.13 -7.88 -18.44
CA GLY A 162 -2.84 -9.15 -18.51
C GLY A 162 -3.19 -9.58 -19.93
N LYS A 163 -3.52 -8.64 -20.83
CA LYS A 163 -3.77 -8.92 -22.26
C LYS A 163 -2.47 -9.26 -23.00
N GLU A 164 -1.41 -8.51 -22.75
CA GLU A 164 -0.09 -8.75 -23.37
C GLU A 164 0.49 -10.11 -22.94
N CYS A 165 0.36 -10.50 -21.68
CA CYS A 165 0.75 -11.82 -21.22
C CYS A 165 -0.04 -12.92 -21.90
N ARG A 166 -1.36 -12.80 -22.06
CA ARG A 166 -2.18 -13.80 -22.75
C ARG A 166 -1.83 -13.95 -24.22
N SER A 167 -1.50 -12.87 -24.92
CA SER A 167 -1.14 -12.91 -26.33
C SER A 167 0.23 -13.56 -26.58
N ARG A 168 1.18 -13.41 -25.64
CA ARG A 168 2.51 -14.02 -25.74
C ARG A 168 2.55 -15.52 -25.44
N TRP A 169 1.57 -16.03 -24.70
CA TRP A 169 1.52 -17.45 -24.29
C TRP A 169 0.48 -18.26 -25.07
N SER A 170 -0.03 -17.73 -26.16
CA SER A 170 -0.88 -18.52 -27.05
C SER A 170 -0.03 -19.56 -27.81
N PRO A 171 -0.29 -20.86 -27.65
CA PRO A 171 0.49 -21.91 -28.33
C PRO A 171 0.26 -21.99 -29.84
N TYR A 172 -0.50 -21.06 -30.41
CA TYR A 172 -0.87 -21.01 -31.83
C TYR A 172 -0.35 -19.78 -32.58
N HIS A 173 0.75 -19.26 -32.12
CA HIS A 173 1.48 -18.23 -32.88
C HIS A 173 2.78 -18.78 -33.44
#